data_9895e497c2bdc1a11a54e002a2002419
#
_entry.id   9895e497c2bdc1a11a54e002a2002419
#
_cell.length_a   1.000
_cell.length_b   1.000
_cell.length_c   1.000
_cell.angle_alpha   90.00
_cell.angle_beta   90.00
_cell.angle_gamma   90.00
#
_symmetry.space_group_name_H-M   'P 1'
#
loop_
_entity.id
_entity.type
_entity.pdbx_description
1 polymer ?
#
loop_
_entity_poly.entity_id
_entity_poly.type
_entity_poly.pdbx_seq_one_letter_code
_entity_poly.pdbx_strand_id
1 'polypeptide(L)'
;VASDQRDREAFQEVDYRQMFGPLAKWVAEIDRTDRIPEYVSRAFHIAVSGRPGPVVLSLPEDMLSARAEVKDAKPSRPAEQMVSHKRIKDVIDRLKIAQDPFVIVGGGGWSQEAADHLCSFASALGLPVGASFRCQDYLDNRHPNYVGDVGIAPNPDLEERVKKPDCVLILGARL
;
A
#
# COMPACT_ATOMS: atom_id res chain seq x y z
N VAL A 1 3.95 27.04 14.64
CA VAL A 1 3.77 28.44 15.06
C VAL A 1 2.40 28.93 14.65
N ALA A 2 1.89 30.00 15.30
CA ALA A 2 0.66 30.66 14.89
C ALA A 2 0.79 31.30 13.50
N SER A 3 -0.31 31.49 12.78
CA SER A 3 -0.29 31.97 11.39
C SER A 3 0.32 33.39 11.25
N ASP A 4 0.18 34.24 12.26
CA ASP A 4 0.74 35.57 12.28
C ASP A 4 2.25 35.64 12.55
N GLN A 5 2.85 34.49 12.92
CA GLN A 5 4.29 34.34 13.15
C GLN A 5 5.01 33.77 11.92
N ARG A 6 4.30 33.45 10.85
CA ARG A 6 4.86 32.91 9.63
C ARG A 6 5.77 33.93 8.94
N ASP A 7 6.89 33.44 8.37
CA ASP A 7 7.91 34.24 7.66
C ASP A 7 8.58 35.31 8.56
N ARG A 8 8.63 35.02 9.87
CA ARG A 8 9.25 35.91 10.86
C ARG A 8 10.43 35.26 11.60
N GLU A 9 10.91 34.11 11.10
CA GLU A 9 11.96 33.35 11.78
C GLU A 9 11.60 33.00 13.23
N ALA A 10 10.31 32.71 13.46
CA ALA A 10 9.80 32.35 14.77
C ALA A 10 10.42 31.03 15.26
N PHE A 11 10.57 30.90 16.58
CA PHE A 11 11.08 29.67 17.19
C PHE A 11 10.25 28.44 16.74
N GLN A 12 10.91 27.42 16.21
CA GLN A 12 10.31 26.19 15.64
C GLN A 12 9.49 26.41 14.36
N GLU A 13 9.66 27.51 13.67
CA GLU A 13 9.05 27.69 12.34
C GLU A 13 9.71 26.75 11.33
N VAL A 14 8.89 25.99 10.61
CA VAL A 14 9.34 25.05 9.58
C VAL A 14 8.36 25.06 8.41
N ASP A 15 8.87 25.11 7.19
CA ASP A 15 8.06 24.83 6.00
C ASP A 15 7.84 23.32 5.86
N TYR A 16 6.70 22.86 6.38
CA TYR A 16 6.34 21.45 6.36
C TYR A 16 6.12 20.90 4.94
N ARG A 17 5.74 21.74 3.97
CA ARG A 17 5.57 21.32 2.58
C ARG A 17 6.90 20.98 1.94
N GLN A 18 7.93 21.78 2.20
CA GLN A 18 9.28 21.50 1.72
C GLN A 18 9.89 20.30 2.45
N MET A 19 9.72 20.24 3.77
CA MET A 19 10.30 19.20 4.59
C MET A 19 9.73 17.79 4.28
N PHE A 20 8.42 17.67 4.16
CA PHE A 20 7.73 16.38 3.99
C PHE A 20 7.24 16.11 2.57
N GLY A 21 7.33 17.08 1.65
CA GLY A 21 6.84 16.93 0.28
C GLY A 21 7.37 15.68 -0.44
N PRO A 22 8.66 15.36 -0.39
CA PRO A 22 9.22 14.17 -1.01
C PRO A 22 8.83 12.84 -0.34
N LEU A 23 8.40 12.89 0.93
CA LEU A 23 8.15 11.72 1.76
C LEU A 23 6.67 11.35 1.88
N ALA A 24 5.78 12.32 1.69
CA ALA A 24 4.35 12.17 1.91
C ALA A 24 3.54 12.23 0.62
N LYS A 25 2.42 11.53 0.59
CA LYS A 25 1.47 11.61 -0.53
C LYS A 25 0.82 12.98 -0.67
N TRP A 26 0.66 13.65 0.45
CA TRP A 26 0.10 14.99 0.53
C TRP A 26 0.57 15.66 1.80
N VAL A 27 0.94 16.93 1.66
CA VAL A 27 1.27 17.81 2.77
C VAL A 27 0.42 19.08 2.64
N ALA A 28 -0.28 19.42 3.70
CA ALA A 28 -1.09 20.62 3.73
C ALA A 28 -0.99 21.32 5.09
N GLU A 29 -1.18 22.62 5.06
CA GLU A 29 -1.37 23.42 6.24
C GLU A 29 -2.82 23.90 6.29
N ILE A 30 -3.43 23.79 7.45
CA ILE A 30 -4.82 24.20 7.67
C ILE A 30 -4.83 25.69 7.98
N ASP A 31 -5.51 26.46 7.15
CA ASP A 31 -5.57 27.91 7.18
C ASP A 31 -6.87 28.46 7.82
N ARG A 32 -7.83 27.55 8.10
CA ARG A 32 -9.13 27.92 8.70
C ARG A 32 -9.63 26.79 9.59
N THR A 33 -10.02 27.14 10.82
CA THR A 33 -10.51 26.18 11.82
C THR A 33 -11.77 25.45 11.38
N ASP A 34 -12.69 26.13 10.70
CA ASP A 34 -13.93 25.53 10.20
C ASP A 34 -13.72 24.49 9.09
N ARG A 35 -12.53 24.45 8.48
CA ARG A 35 -12.14 23.46 7.47
C ARG A 35 -11.37 22.25 8.01
N ILE A 36 -11.09 22.19 9.29
CA ILE A 36 -10.39 21.04 9.90
C ILE A 36 -11.04 19.70 9.53
N PRO A 37 -12.37 19.51 9.65
CA PRO A 37 -13.00 18.24 9.29
C PRO A 37 -12.82 17.87 7.82
N GLU A 38 -12.85 18.85 6.90
CA GLU A 38 -12.59 18.65 5.47
C GLU A 38 -11.16 18.14 5.23
N TYR A 39 -10.14 18.81 5.81
CA TYR A 39 -8.74 18.42 5.66
C TYR A 39 -8.46 17.05 6.24
N VAL A 40 -9.00 16.75 7.42
CA VAL A 40 -8.83 15.44 8.07
C VAL A 40 -9.48 14.34 7.23
N SER A 41 -10.72 14.52 6.78
CA SER A 41 -11.39 13.55 5.91
C SER A 41 -10.60 13.30 4.61
N ARG A 42 -10.12 14.37 3.97
CA ARG A 42 -9.28 14.29 2.78
C ARG A 42 -7.95 13.58 3.06
N ALA A 43 -7.32 13.85 4.20
CA ALA A 43 -6.06 13.21 4.60
C ALA A 43 -6.20 11.69 4.69
N PHE A 44 -7.23 11.20 5.38
CA PHE A 44 -7.52 9.77 5.46
C PHE A 44 -7.81 9.17 4.07
N HIS A 45 -8.63 9.84 3.26
CA HIS A 45 -8.92 9.37 1.90
C HIS A 45 -7.65 9.24 1.06
N ILE A 46 -6.78 10.25 1.06
CA ILE A 46 -5.52 10.23 0.30
C ILE A 46 -4.57 9.17 0.86
N ALA A 47 -4.45 9.06 2.19
CA ALA A 47 -3.55 8.10 2.84
C ALA A 47 -3.83 6.66 2.41
N VAL A 48 -5.11 6.27 2.30
CA VAL A 48 -5.52 4.90 1.98
C VAL A 48 -5.84 4.66 0.50
N SER A 49 -5.92 5.71 -0.33
CA SER A 49 -6.24 5.57 -1.76
C SER A 49 -5.05 5.05 -2.57
N GLY A 50 -5.30 4.18 -3.54
CA GLY A 50 -4.24 3.60 -4.37
C GLY A 50 -3.18 2.89 -3.52
N ARG A 51 -1.90 3.26 -3.68
CA ARG A 51 -0.85 2.79 -2.75
C ARG A 51 -0.98 3.57 -1.44
N PRO A 52 -1.28 2.92 -0.31
CA PRO A 52 -1.30 3.59 0.99
C PRO A 52 0.04 4.25 1.32
N GLY A 53 -0.01 5.39 1.99
CA GLY A 53 1.19 6.12 2.36
C GLY A 53 0.88 7.34 3.24
N PRO A 54 1.91 7.97 3.82
CA PRO A 54 1.75 9.02 4.80
C PRO A 54 1.16 10.30 4.21
N VAL A 55 0.41 11.01 5.05
CA VAL A 55 -0.07 12.38 4.82
C VAL A 55 0.31 13.21 6.02
N VAL A 56 0.72 14.45 5.79
CA VAL A 56 1.09 15.38 6.84
C VAL A 56 0.16 16.59 6.81
N LEU A 57 -0.45 16.88 7.96
CA LEU A 57 -1.23 18.09 8.19
C LEU A 57 -0.53 18.97 9.22
N SER A 58 -0.22 20.19 8.85
CA SER A 58 0.23 21.25 9.77
C SER A 58 -1.00 22.00 10.29
N LEU A 59 -1.10 22.10 11.61
CA LEU A 59 -2.13 22.85 12.30
C LEU A 59 -1.46 24.01 13.04
N PRO A 60 -1.51 25.23 12.52
CA PRO A 60 -1.04 26.41 13.24
C PRO A 60 -1.71 26.54 14.61
N GLU A 61 -1.02 27.13 15.57
CA GLU A 61 -1.45 27.19 16.97
C GLU A 61 -2.79 27.96 17.14
N ASP A 62 -2.99 29.01 16.36
CA ASP A 62 -4.22 29.77 16.31
C ASP A 62 -5.39 28.94 15.75
N MET A 63 -5.14 27.99 14.83
CA MET A 63 -6.15 27.03 14.34
C MET A 63 -6.56 26.02 15.42
N LEU A 64 -5.62 25.65 16.32
CA LEU A 64 -5.89 24.74 17.42
C LEU A 64 -6.67 25.36 18.59
N SER A 65 -6.54 26.69 18.77
CA SER A 65 -7.17 27.43 19.86
C SER A 65 -8.50 28.08 19.45
N ALA A 66 -8.73 28.35 18.18
CA ALA A 66 -9.96 28.94 17.68
C ALA A 66 -11.14 28.00 17.78
N ARG A 67 -12.34 28.56 17.90
CA ARG A 67 -13.62 27.84 17.93
C ARG A 67 -14.37 28.06 16.62
N ALA A 68 -14.99 26.97 16.11
CA ALA A 68 -15.85 27.05 14.94
C ALA A 68 -17.03 26.07 15.10
N GLU A 69 -18.17 26.42 14.53
CA GLU A 69 -19.28 25.50 14.38
C GLU A 69 -19.11 24.73 13.07
N VAL A 70 -18.99 23.40 13.16
CA VAL A 70 -18.73 22.54 12.03
C VAL A 70 -19.63 21.31 12.07
N LYS A 71 -19.83 20.68 10.91
CA LYS A 71 -20.42 19.34 10.82
C LYS A 71 -19.29 18.32 10.77
N ASP A 72 -19.47 17.21 11.46
CA ASP A 72 -18.53 16.09 11.39
C ASP A 72 -18.43 15.55 9.96
N ALA A 73 -17.22 15.29 9.53
CA ALA A 73 -16.97 14.62 8.26
C ALA A 73 -17.28 13.11 8.41
N LYS A 74 -17.79 12.52 7.33
CA LYS A 74 -17.99 11.06 7.30
C LYS A 74 -16.64 10.35 7.29
N PRO A 75 -16.51 9.18 7.96
CA PRO A 75 -15.31 8.36 7.87
C PRO A 75 -14.97 8.02 6.41
N SER A 76 -13.72 8.20 6.04
CA SER A 76 -13.23 7.79 4.72
C SER A 76 -13.11 6.26 4.65
N ARG A 77 -13.53 5.68 3.54
CA ARG A 77 -13.34 4.26 3.24
C ARG A 77 -12.47 4.12 2.00
N PRO A 78 -11.55 3.15 1.96
CA PRO A 78 -10.82 2.84 0.73
C PRO A 78 -11.80 2.50 -0.39
N ALA A 79 -11.51 2.95 -1.61
CA ALA A 79 -12.25 2.50 -2.77
C ALA A 79 -11.88 1.03 -3.07
N GLU A 80 -12.86 0.16 -3.15
CA GLU A 80 -12.63 -1.23 -3.54
C GLU A 80 -12.28 -1.27 -5.04
N GLN A 81 -11.16 -1.92 -5.34
CA GLN A 81 -10.76 -2.15 -6.73
C GLN A 81 -11.30 -3.50 -7.18
N MET A 82 -12.18 -3.49 -8.15
CA MET A 82 -12.74 -4.72 -8.73
C MET A 82 -12.03 -5.06 -10.04
N VAL A 83 -11.55 -6.28 -10.16
CA VAL A 83 -11.02 -6.84 -11.41
C VAL A 83 -12.16 -7.50 -12.17
N SER A 84 -12.30 -7.25 -13.47
CA SER A 84 -13.36 -7.88 -14.28
C SER A 84 -13.13 -9.39 -14.41
N HIS A 85 -14.21 -10.16 -14.39
CA HIS A 85 -14.16 -11.62 -14.58
C HIS A 85 -13.42 -12.05 -15.85
N LYS A 86 -13.55 -11.28 -16.94
CA LYS A 86 -12.81 -11.53 -18.19
C LYS A 86 -11.30 -11.50 -17.95
N ARG A 87 -10.79 -10.48 -17.24
CA ARG A 87 -9.35 -10.37 -16.96
C ARG A 87 -8.85 -11.48 -16.03
N ILE A 88 -9.67 -11.88 -15.05
CA ILE A 88 -9.34 -13.01 -14.18
C ILE A 88 -9.23 -14.29 -15.02
N LYS A 89 -10.20 -14.53 -15.91
CA LYS A 89 -10.17 -15.67 -16.82
C LYS A 89 -8.91 -15.66 -17.70
N ASP A 90 -8.58 -14.52 -18.30
CA ASP A 90 -7.38 -14.37 -19.15
C ASP A 90 -6.09 -14.72 -18.39
N VAL A 91 -5.98 -14.34 -17.11
CA VAL A 91 -4.84 -14.70 -16.24
C VAL A 91 -4.80 -16.21 -15.99
N ILE A 92 -5.93 -16.81 -15.61
CA ILE A 92 -6.02 -18.26 -15.36
C ILE A 92 -5.68 -19.06 -16.60
N ASP A 93 -6.20 -18.65 -17.76
CA ASP A 93 -5.93 -19.34 -19.04
C ASP A 93 -4.43 -19.29 -19.38
N ARG A 94 -3.75 -18.14 -19.15
CA ARG A 94 -2.30 -18.02 -19.33
C ARG A 94 -1.52 -18.95 -18.39
N LEU A 95 -1.87 -19.01 -17.11
CA LEU A 95 -1.21 -19.88 -16.13
C LEU A 95 -1.38 -21.35 -16.47
N LYS A 96 -2.54 -21.75 -17.02
CA LYS A 96 -2.81 -23.15 -17.40
C LYS A 96 -2.03 -23.61 -18.62
N ILE A 97 -1.70 -22.75 -19.55
CA ILE A 97 -0.90 -23.10 -20.75
C ILE A 97 0.60 -22.97 -20.50
N ALA A 98 1.02 -22.25 -19.46
CA ALA A 98 2.42 -22.08 -19.10
C ALA A 98 3.04 -23.44 -18.72
N GLN A 99 4.28 -23.68 -19.18
CA GLN A 99 5.03 -24.90 -18.86
C GLN A 99 5.78 -24.76 -17.54
N ASP A 100 6.16 -23.53 -17.20
CA ASP A 100 6.92 -23.19 -16.01
C ASP A 100 6.40 -21.93 -15.34
N PRO A 101 5.15 -21.93 -14.81
CA PRO A 101 4.57 -20.78 -14.14
C PRO A 101 5.21 -20.53 -12.77
N PHE A 102 5.26 -19.25 -12.37
CA PHE A 102 5.74 -18.86 -11.04
C PHE A 102 4.87 -17.74 -10.48
N VAL A 103 4.62 -17.75 -9.18
CA VAL A 103 3.85 -16.70 -8.49
C VAL A 103 4.76 -15.95 -7.52
N ILE A 104 4.73 -14.62 -7.56
CA ILE A 104 5.41 -13.77 -6.58
C ILE A 104 4.34 -12.99 -5.81
N VAL A 105 4.35 -13.13 -4.48
CA VAL A 105 3.43 -12.41 -3.58
C VAL A 105 4.15 -11.31 -2.82
N GLY A 106 3.46 -10.20 -2.58
CA GLY A 106 4.05 -9.09 -1.82
C GLY A 106 3.14 -7.88 -1.73
N GLY A 107 3.72 -6.75 -1.34
CA GLY A 107 2.99 -5.49 -1.17
C GLY A 107 2.17 -5.45 0.11
N GLY A 108 1.11 -4.67 0.13
CA GLY A 108 0.23 -4.50 1.29
C GLY A 108 -1.22 -4.84 0.97
N GLY A 109 -2.08 -4.79 2.01
CA GLY A 109 -3.52 -5.01 1.84
C GLY A 109 -3.97 -6.47 1.87
N TRP A 110 -3.09 -7.40 2.26
CA TRP A 110 -3.44 -8.80 2.45
C TRP A 110 -4.30 -9.00 3.70
N SER A 111 -5.32 -9.82 3.60
CA SER A 111 -6.12 -10.34 4.71
C SER A 111 -5.84 -11.83 4.90
N GLN A 112 -6.23 -12.40 6.04
CA GLN A 112 -6.14 -13.85 6.24
C GLN A 112 -6.93 -14.61 5.17
N GLU A 113 -8.11 -14.15 4.82
CA GLU A 113 -8.93 -14.73 3.76
C GLU A 113 -8.20 -14.74 2.40
N ALA A 114 -7.50 -13.64 2.05
CA ALA A 114 -6.71 -13.59 0.83
C ALA A 114 -5.53 -14.57 0.84
N ALA A 115 -4.89 -14.75 2.00
CA ALA A 115 -3.83 -15.74 2.18
C ALA A 115 -4.36 -17.18 2.04
N ASP A 116 -5.53 -17.49 2.61
CA ASP A 116 -6.18 -18.81 2.49
C ASP A 116 -6.60 -19.10 1.05
N HIS A 117 -7.12 -18.11 0.34
CA HIS A 117 -7.43 -18.19 -1.09
C HIS A 117 -6.16 -18.42 -1.94
N LEU A 118 -5.05 -17.77 -1.59
CA LEU A 118 -3.76 -17.99 -2.26
C LEU A 118 -3.29 -19.44 -2.10
N CYS A 119 -3.35 -20.01 -0.89
CA CYS A 119 -3.01 -21.40 -0.63
C CYS A 119 -3.84 -22.34 -1.51
N SER A 120 -5.16 -22.14 -1.53
CA SER A 120 -6.10 -22.95 -2.31
C SER A 120 -5.84 -22.83 -3.82
N PHE A 121 -5.58 -21.61 -4.30
CA PHE A 121 -5.27 -21.33 -5.70
C PHE A 121 -3.95 -21.97 -6.13
N ALA A 122 -2.89 -21.81 -5.32
CA ALA A 122 -1.59 -22.38 -5.60
C ALA A 122 -1.66 -23.92 -5.64
N SER A 123 -2.39 -24.54 -4.69
CA SER A 123 -2.60 -25.99 -4.66
C SER A 123 -3.36 -26.51 -5.88
N ALA A 124 -4.45 -25.82 -6.27
CA ALA A 124 -5.31 -26.25 -7.37
C ALA A 124 -4.60 -26.26 -8.74
N LEU A 125 -3.61 -25.39 -8.92
CA LEU A 125 -2.86 -25.26 -10.18
C LEU A 125 -1.40 -25.73 -10.07
N GLY A 126 -0.96 -26.24 -8.90
CA GLY A 126 0.41 -26.69 -8.69
C GLY A 126 1.45 -25.56 -8.81
N LEU A 127 1.09 -24.32 -8.44
CA LEU A 127 1.94 -23.17 -8.66
C LEU A 127 2.98 -22.98 -7.55
N PRO A 128 4.28 -22.84 -7.87
CA PRO A 128 5.27 -22.41 -6.91
C PRO A 128 5.06 -20.93 -6.56
N VAL A 129 5.10 -20.62 -5.25
CA VAL A 129 4.86 -19.27 -4.71
C VAL A 129 6.09 -18.81 -3.96
N GLY A 130 6.73 -17.76 -4.45
CA GLY A 130 7.80 -17.03 -3.76
C GLY A 130 7.27 -15.76 -3.09
N ALA A 131 7.75 -15.46 -1.89
CA ALA A 131 7.44 -14.22 -1.20
C ALA A 131 8.45 -13.14 -1.57
N SER A 132 8.00 -11.91 -1.83
CA SER A 132 8.88 -10.76 -1.97
C SER A 132 9.43 -10.31 -0.62
N PHE A 133 10.42 -9.44 -0.62
CA PHE A 133 11.08 -8.96 0.59
C PHE A 133 10.10 -8.55 1.68
N ARG A 134 10.25 -9.12 2.88
CA ARG A 134 9.41 -8.90 4.08
C ARG A 134 7.94 -9.28 3.93
N CYS A 135 7.63 -10.26 3.09
CA CYS A 135 6.26 -10.73 2.85
C CYS A 135 6.12 -12.24 3.04
N GLN A 136 7.02 -12.86 3.81
CA GLN A 136 7.03 -14.32 4.05
C GLN A 136 5.82 -14.81 4.85
N ASP A 137 5.10 -13.93 5.52
CA ASP A 137 3.91 -14.19 6.32
C ASP A 137 2.61 -14.29 5.50
N TYR A 138 2.66 -14.04 4.18
CA TYR A 138 1.47 -14.11 3.32
C TYR A 138 1.09 -15.53 2.89
N LEU A 139 1.96 -16.50 3.11
CA LEU A 139 1.70 -17.91 2.89
C LEU A 139 2.34 -18.72 4.03
N ASP A 140 1.67 -19.76 4.52
CA ASP A 140 2.29 -20.68 5.48
C ASP A 140 3.57 -21.26 4.85
N ASN A 141 4.73 -21.00 5.46
CA ASN A 141 6.02 -21.41 4.93
C ASN A 141 6.21 -22.95 4.91
N ARG A 142 5.30 -23.70 5.55
CA ARG A 142 5.22 -25.19 5.49
C ARG A 142 4.35 -25.66 4.33
N HIS A 143 3.66 -24.75 3.64
CA HIS A 143 2.81 -25.09 2.50
C HIS A 143 3.67 -25.67 1.36
N PRO A 144 3.27 -26.79 0.73
CA PRO A 144 4.09 -27.47 -0.29
C PRO A 144 4.40 -26.60 -1.51
N ASN A 145 3.58 -25.62 -1.79
CA ASN A 145 3.80 -24.68 -2.90
C ASN A 145 4.67 -23.46 -2.51
N TYR A 146 4.99 -23.25 -1.23
CA TYR A 146 5.89 -22.18 -0.81
C TYR A 146 7.33 -22.56 -1.14
N VAL A 147 8.00 -21.74 -1.93
CA VAL A 147 9.37 -22.01 -2.40
C VAL A 147 10.43 -21.08 -1.80
N GLY A 148 10.04 -20.11 -0.98
CA GLY A 148 10.95 -19.25 -0.24
C GLY A 148 10.82 -17.76 -0.54
N ASP A 149 11.76 -16.99 -0.01
CA ASP A 149 11.88 -15.54 -0.19
C ASP A 149 12.66 -15.26 -1.49
N VAL A 150 12.05 -14.48 -2.38
CA VAL A 150 12.67 -14.02 -3.64
C VAL A 150 13.17 -12.56 -3.54
N GLY A 151 13.23 -12.03 -2.32
CA GLY A 151 13.67 -10.65 -2.05
C GLY A 151 15.20 -10.50 -2.08
N ILE A 152 15.75 -9.93 -1.01
CA ILE A 152 17.20 -9.68 -0.90
C ILE A 152 17.93 -10.97 -0.50
N ALA A 153 18.92 -11.38 -1.31
CA ALA A 153 19.72 -12.57 -1.10
C ALA A 153 18.88 -13.87 -0.95
N PRO A 154 18.10 -14.24 -1.95
CA PRO A 154 17.37 -15.51 -1.95
C PRO A 154 18.31 -16.71 -1.95
N ASN A 155 17.77 -17.89 -1.65
CA ASN A 155 18.51 -19.13 -1.86
C ASN A 155 19.01 -19.20 -3.34
N PRO A 156 20.27 -19.56 -3.61
CA PRO A 156 20.84 -19.59 -4.97
C PRO A 156 20.01 -20.42 -5.97
N ASP A 157 19.48 -21.56 -5.55
CA ASP A 157 18.65 -22.41 -6.44
C ASP A 157 17.32 -21.71 -6.78
N LEU A 158 16.73 -20.99 -5.81
CA LEU A 158 15.53 -20.19 -6.03
C LEU A 158 15.82 -18.98 -6.91
N GLU A 159 16.98 -18.32 -6.73
CA GLU A 159 17.41 -17.21 -7.60
C GLU A 159 17.51 -17.66 -9.07
N GLU A 160 18.11 -18.81 -9.32
CA GLU A 160 18.19 -19.39 -10.66
C GLU A 160 16.81 -19.81 -11.18
N ARG A 161 15.97 -20.33 -10.32
CA ARG A 161 14.59 -20.73 -10.67
C ARG A 161 13.74 -19.55 -11.11
N VAL A 162 13.80 -18.42 -10.41
CA VAL A 162 12.98 -17.22 -10.70
C VAL A 162 13.37 -16.53 -12.03
N LYS A 163 14.55 -16.80 -12.56
CA LYS A 163 15.01 -16.25 -13.86
C LYS A 163 14.42 -16.98 -15.07
N LYS A 164 13.83 -18.15 -14.89
CA LYS A 164 13.46 -19.09 -16.00
C LYS A 164 11.98 -19.24 -16.31
N PRO A 165 11.02 -18.82 -15.47
CA PRO A 165 9.61 -19.03 -15.74
C PRO A 165 9.17 -18.45 -17.10
N ASP A 166 8.30 -19.18 -17.79
CA ASP A 166 7.64 -18.69 -19.01
C ASP A 166 6.40 -17.82 -18.71
N CYS A 167 5.92 -17.86 -17.47
CA CYS A 167 4.83 -17.03 -16.99
C CYS A 167 5.01 -16.67 -15.50
N VAL A 168 5.05 -15.38 -15.19
CA VAL A 168 5.14 -14.90 -13.81
C VAL A 168 3.86 -14.12 -13.45
N LEU A 169 3.16 -14.58 -12.42
CA LEU A 169 2.05 -13.87 -11.82
C LEU A 169 2.53 -13.11 -10.58
N ILE A 170 2.37 -11.80 -10.59
CA ILE A 170 2.75 -10.93 -9.45
C ILE A 170 1.47 -10.47 -8.75
N LEU A 171 1.33 -10.82 -7.47
CA LEU A 171 0.19 -10.46 -6.63
C LEU A 171 0.62 -9.43 -5.58
N GLY A 172 0.22 -8.18 -5.78
CA GLY A 172 0.45 -7.08 -4.86
C GLY A 172 1.88 -6.53 -4.78
N ALA A 173 2.88 -7.29 -5.22
CA ALA A 173 4.28 -6.86 -5.23
C ALA A 173 4.56 -5.84 -6.35
N ARG A 174 5.67 -5.14 -6.21
CA ARG A 174 6.32 -4.36 -7.27
C ARG A 174 7.73 -4.91 -7.45
N LEU A 175 8.11 -5.15 -8.67
CA LEU A 175 9.46 -5.55 -9.07
C LEU A 175 10.19 -4.36 -9.67
#